data_66f32bda6e23fb987cabbe7415a57592
#
_entry.id   66f32bda6e23fb987cabbe7415a57592
#
_cell.length_a   1.000
_cell.length_b   1.000
_cell.length_c   1.000
_cell.angle_alpha   90.00
_cell.angle_beta   90.00
_cell.angle_gamma   90.00
#
_symmetry.space_group_name_H-M   'P 1'
#
loop_
_entity.id
_entity.type
_entity.pdbx_description
1 polymer ?
#
loop_
_entity_poly.entity_id
_entity_poly.type
_entity_poly.pdbx_seq_one_letter_code
_entity_poly.pdbx_strand_id
1 'polypeptide(L)'
;MGPVLWDNCIADADISQVLLICKSHLDIGFTDFAATVKEQYLTQFIPRVIRTARQLQAEEAAENLVWNAGSWIVYEYWRRARGAELAEFEAALADGLLAYHALPFTVHSEFFDASLFASLLGDCRELDAAFGRRTRAAKMTDVPGHSCGIVPLLADGGVEFLHWGINP
;
A
#
# COMPACT_ATOMS: atom_id res chain seq x y z
N MET A 1 -17.90 29.82 15.91
CA MET A 1 -16.69 29.23 15.35
C MET A 1 -16.40 29.95 14.05
N GLY A 2 -15.35 30.74 13.98
CA GLY A 2 -14.94 31.41 12.74
C GLY A 2 -14.37 30.40 11.75
N PRO A 3 -14.36 30.74 10.45
CA PRO A 3 -13.75 29.86 9.45
C PRO A 3 -12.25 29.71 9.76
N VAL A 4 -11.77 28.48 9.75
CA VAL A 4 -10.33 28.22 9.78
C VAL A 4 -9.79 28.73 8.46
N LEU A 5 -9.12 29.89 8.49
CA LEU A 5 -8.45 30.44 7.33
C LEU A 5 -7.19 29.63 7.05
N TRP A 6 -7.19 28.93 5.95
CA TRP A 6 -6.02 28.24 5.39
C TRP A 6 -5.11 29.26 4.68
N ASP A 7 -4.73 30.35 5.40
CA ASP A 7 -3.96 31.47 4.85
C ASP A 7 -2.47 31.16 4.57
N ASN A 8 -2.06 29.89 4.72
CA ASN A 8 -0.72 29.42 4.36
C ASN A 8 -0.74 28.47 3.17
N CYS A 9 -1.67 28.62 2.25
CA CYS A 9 -1.57 27.90 0.98
C CYS A 9 -0.31 28.35 0.25
N ILE A 10 0.56 27.40 -0.07
CA ILE A 10 1.63 27.58 -1.05
C ILE A 10 0.97 28.16 -2.30
N ALA A 11 1.47 29.28 -2.81
CA ALA A 11 0.92 29.86 -4.02
C ALA A 11 1.10 28.86 -5.19
N ASP A 12 0.09 28.73 -6.06
CA ASP A 12 0.13 27.80 -7.19
C ASP A 12 1.40 27.94 -8.05
N ALA A 13 1.95 29.13 -8.11
CA ALA A 13 3.20 29.44 -8.81
C ALA A 13 4.45 28.73 -8.22
N ASP A 14 4.38 28.31 -6.96
CA ASP A 14 5.47 27.61 -6.27
C ASP A 14 5.39 26.07 -6.43
N ILE A 15 4.29 25.58 -6.97
CA ILE A 15 4.09 24.15 -7.21
C ILE A 15 4.71 23.79 -8.57
N SER A 16 5.82 23.06 -8.53
CA SER A 16 6.51 22.58 -9.75
C SER A 16 6.09 21.17 -10.17
N GLN A 17 5.52 20.38 -9.24
CA GLN A 17 5.14 19.01 -9.52
C GLN A 17 3.98 18.57 -8.61
N VAL A 18 3.02 17.84 -9.18
CA VAL A 18 1.94 17.15 -8.45
C VAL A 18 2.05 15.65 -8.72
N LEU A 19 2.14 14.87 -7.66
CA LEU A 19 2.16 13.40 -7.73
C LEU A 19 0.81 12.85 -7.32
N LEU A 20 0.14 12.14 -8.24
CA LEU A 20 -1.07 11.37 -7.95
C LEU A 20 -0.69 9.93 -7.64
N ILE A 21 -0.92 9.48 -6.41
CA ILE A 21 -0.61 8.12 -5.98
C ILE A 21 -1.89 7.31 -5.95
N CYS A 22 -2.06 6.42 -6.95
CA CYS A 22 -3.16 5.48 -7.00
C CYS A 22 -2.95 4.36 -5.97
N LYS A 23 -3.94 4.14 -5.13
CA LYS A 23 -3.91 3.10 -4.11
C LYS A 23 -5.26 2.41 -3.99
N SER A 24 -5.26 1.18 -3.49
CA SER A 24 -6.49 0.53 -3.04
C SER A 24 -6.59 0.60 -1.51
N HIS A 25 -7.80 0.85 -1.02
CA HIS A 25 -8.17 0.59 0.36
C HIS A 25 -8.73 -0.84 0.41
N LEU A 26 -8.17 -1.67 1.28
CA LEU A 26 -8.56 -3.06 1.41
C LEU A 26 -9.44 -3.23 2.64
N ASP A 27 -10.74 -3.36 2.42
CA ASP A 27 -11.70 -3.76 3.44
C ASP A 27 -11.91 -5.26 3.40
N ILE A 28 -11.56 -5.93 4.48
CA ILE A 28 -11.79 -7.37 4.61
C ILE A 28 -12.95 -7.59 5.58
N GLY A 29 -14.02 -8.22 5.08
CA GLY A 29 -15.20 -8.53 5.86
C GLY A 29 -16.17 -7.36 6.05
N PHE A 30 -16.02 -6.26 5.31
CA PHE A 30 -16.93 -5.11 5.32
C PHE A 30 -17.93 -5.17 4.17
N THR A 31 -17.44 -5.33 2.94
CA THR A 31 -18.27 -5.36 1.73
C THR A 31 -18.82 -6.76 1.42
N ASP A 32 -18.12 -7.80 1.86
CA ASP A 32 -18.48 -9.22 1.70
C ASP A 32 -17.70 -10.05 2.75
N PHE A 33 -17.87 -11.37 2.77
CA PHE A 33 -17.05 -12.25 3.61
C PHE A 33 -15.56 -12.11 3.29
N ALA A 34 -14.72 -12.12 4.30
CA ALA A 34 -13.28 -11.95 4.17
C ALA A 34 -12.65 -12.87 3.10
N ALA A 35 -13.08 -14.15 3.04
CA ALA A 35 -12.62 -15.09 2.03
C ALA A 35 -12.99 -14.65 0.61
N THR A 36 -14.21 -14.13 0.41
CA THR A 36 -14.69 -13.62 -0.88
C THR A 36 -13.88 -12.40 -1.33
N VAL A 37 -13.70 -11.43 -0.44
CA VAL A 37 -12.93 -10.22 -0.75
C VAL A 37 -11.49 -10.57 -1.10
N LYS A 38 -10.83 -11.41 -0.30
CA LYS A 38 -9.49 -11.88 -0.61
C LYS A 38 -9.42 -12.54 -1.98
N GLU A 39 -10.34 -13.44 -2.30
CA GLU A 39 -10.38 -14.14 -3.58
C GLU A 39 -10.58 -13.18 -4.76
N GLN A 40 -11.43 -12.15 -4.62
CA GLN A 40 -11.60 -11.12 -5.64
C GLN A 40 -10.30 -10.34 -5.91
N TYR A 41 -9.56 -9.98 -4.86
CA TYR A 41 -8.27 -9.34 -5.04
C TYR A 41 -7.28 -10.22 -5.78
N LEU A 42 -7.19 -11.48 -5.39
CA LEU A 42 -6.21 -12.42 -5.95
C LEU A 42 -6.54 -12.85 -7.39
N THR A 43 -7.83 -12.96 -7.75
CA THR A 43 -8.22 -13.48 -9.07
C THR A 43 -8.66 -12.42 -10.06
N GLN A 44 -9.05 -11.23 -9.60
CA GLN A 44 -9.62 -10.21 -10.46
C GLN A 44 -8.84 -8.90 -10.42
N PHE A 45 -8.67 -8.31 -9.22
CA PHE A 45 -8.17 -6.94 -9.12
C PHE A 45 -6.67 -6.85 -9.43
N ILE A 46 -5.83 -7.69 -8.82
CA ILE A 46 -4.38 -7.67 -9.08
C ILE A 46 -4.08 -8.01 -10.54
N PRO A 47 -4.63 -9.08 -11.15
CA PRO A 47 -4.43 -9.35 -12.57
C PRO A 47 -4.94 -8.22 -13.49
N ARG A 48 -6.06 -7.57 -13.12
CA ARG A 48 -6.58 -6.43 -13.89
C ARG A 48 -5.63 -5.24 -13.83
N VAL A 49 -5.14 -4.90 -12.65
CA VAL A 49 -4.20 -3.78 -12.48
C VAL A 49 -2.93 -3.99 -13.28
N ILE A 50 -2.34 -5.19 -13.24
CA ILE A 50 -1.15 -5.52 -14.02
C ILE A 50 -1.41 -5.33 -15.52
N ARG A 51 -2.51 -5.88 -16.03
CA ARG A 51 -2.88 -5.71 -17.45
C ARG A 51 -3.07 -4.25 -17.82
N THR A 52 -3.79 -3.46 -17.01
CA THR A 52 -4.02 -2.03 -17.28
C THR A 52 -2.71 -1.25 -17.28
N ALA A 53 -1.84 -1.50 -16.32
CA ALA A 53 -0.53 -0.83 -16.25
C ALA A 53 0.35 -1.17 -17.47
N ARG A 54 0.37 -2.44 -17.89
CA ARG A 54 1.06 -2.88 -19.10
C ARG A 54 0.49 -2.24 -20.37
N GLN A 55 -0.83 -2.13 -20.46
CA GLN A 55 -1.47 -1.48 -21.60
C GLN A 55 -1.06 -0.01 -21.68
N LEU A 56 -1.11 0.74 -20.59
CA LEU A 56 -0.70 2.14 -20.56
C LEU A 56 0.78 2.32 -20.95
N GLN A 57 1.66 1.41 -20.51
CA GLN A 57 3.06 1.41 -20.94
C GLN A 57 3.20 1.18 -22.45
N ALA A 58 2.43 0.23 -23.02
CA ALA A 58 2.49 -0.10 -24.44
C ALA A 58 1.93 1.02 -25.34
N GLU A 59 0.99 1.80 -24.83
CA GLU A 59 0.41 2.97 -25.50
C GLU A 59 1.31 4.22 -25.40
N GLU A 60 2.47 4.12 -24.74
CA GLU A 60 3.36 5.26 -24.46
C GLU A 60 2.61 6.43 -23.80
N ALA A 61 1.61 6.10 -22.97
CA ALA A 61 0.81 7.08 -22.29
C ALA A 61 1.67 8.00 -21.44
N ALA A 62 1.31 9.28 -21.39
CA ALA A 62 2.01 10.25 -20.54
C ALA A 62 1.86 9.92 -19.04
N GLU A 63 0.81 9.20 -18.69
CA GLU A 63 0.52 8.73 -17.33
C GLU A 63 0.92 7.26 -17.19
N ASN A 64 1.71 6.98 -16.16
CA ASN A 64 2.04 5.62 -15.73
C ASN A 64 1.16 5.22 -14.54
N LEU A 65 0.51 4.07 -14.62
CA LEU A 65 -0.20 3.51 -13.48
C LEU A 65 0.77 2.71 -12.61
N VAL A 66 0.99 3.19 -11.39
CA VAL A 66 1.63 2.41 -10.32
C VAL A 66 0.58 2.12 -9.25
N TRP A 67 0.25 0.85 -9.07
CA TRP A 67 -0.69 0.46 -8.03
C TRP A 67 0.03 0.18 -6.72
N ASN A 68 -0.43 0.83 -5.63
CA ASN A 68 0.14 0.68 -4.31
C ASN A 68 -0.86 -0.01 -3.37
N ALA A 69 -0.41 -1.02 -2.64
CA ALA A 69 -1.22 -1.78 -1.69
C ALA A 69 -0.46 -2.09 -0.39
N GLY A 70 -1.17 -2.60 0.60
CA GLY A 70 -0.56 -3.18 1.79
C GLY A 70 0.24 -4.44 1.45
N SER A 71 1.30 -4.70 2.20
CA SER A 71 2.20 -5.84 1.95
C SER A 71 1.49 -7.18 1.98
N TRP A 72 0.49 -7.38 2.84
CA TRP A 72 -0.19 -8.66 2.99
C TRP A 72 -0.87 -9.16 1.70
N ILE A 73 -1.66 -8.34 1.00
CA ILE A 73 -2.37 -8.83 -0.19
C ILE A 73 -1.40 -9.09 -1.35
N VAL A 74 -0.30 -8.34 -1.42
CA VAL A 74 0.79 -8.56 -2.37
C VAL A 74 1.52 -9.86 -2.06
N TYR A 75 1.80 -10.12 -0.78
CA TYR A 75 2.41 -11.35 -0.30
C TYR A 75 1.52 -12.57 -0.57
N GLU A 76 0.23 -12.50 -0.28
CA GLU A 76 -0.74 -13.56 -0.56
C GLU A 76 -0.79 -13.91 -2.06
N TYR A 77 -0.78 -12.89 -2.92
CA TYR A 77 -0.75 -13.10 -4.36
C TYR A 77 0.54 -13.81 -4.81
N TRP A 78 1.70 -13.31 -4.37
CA TRP A 78 2.99 -13.90 -4.65
C TRP A 78 3.08 -15.37 -4.22
N ARG A 79 2.62 -15.68 -3.03
CA ARG A 79 2.61 -17.06 -2.49
C ARG A 79 1.68 -17.99 -3.25
N ARG A 80 0.63 -17.47 -3.85
CA ARG A 80 -0.37 -18.23 -4.59
C ARG A 80 -0.05 -18.40 -6.07
N ALA A 81 0.42 -17.35 -6.75
CA ALA A 81 0.69 -17.32 -8.18
C ALA A 81 1.65 -18.42 -8.63
N ARG A 82 1.45 -18.96 -9.82
CA ARG A 82 2.28 -20.04 -10.38
C ARG A 82 2.53 -19.80 -11.87
N GLY A 83 3.63 -20.36 -12.39
CA GLY A 83 3.93 -20.36 -13.82
C GLY A 83 3.95 -18.95 -14.42
N ALA A 84 3.22 -18.74 -15.50
CA ALA A 84 3.18 -17.47 -16.22
C ALA A 84 2.61 -16.33 -15.36
N GLU A 85 1.64 -16.61 -14.49
CA GLU A 85 1.06 -15.63 -13.60
C GLU A 85 2.09 -15.10 -12.59
N LEU A 86 2.90 -15.98 -12.02
CA LEU A 86 3.99 -15.60 -11.11
C LEU A 86 5.05 -14.77 -11.84
N ALA A 87 5.48 -15.22 -13.02
CA ALA A 87 6.49 -14.52 -13.81
C ALA A 87 6.04 -13.10 -14.19
N GLU A 88 4.77 -12.93 -14.58
CA GLU A 88 4.22 -11.60 -14.89
C GLU A 88 4.11 -10.71 -13.66
N PHE A 89 3.72 -11.26 -12.52
CA PHE A 89 3.67 -10.51 -11.27
C PHE A 89 5.07 -10.04 -10.83
N GLU A 90 6.08 -10.91 -10.90
CA GLU A 90 7.46 -10.57 -10.57
C GLU A 90 8.02 -9.50 -11.53
N ALA A 91 7.73 -9.62 -12.81
CA ALA A 91 8.08 -8.61 -13.80
C ALA A 91 7.39 -7.26 -13.52
N ALA A 92 6.10 -7.27 -13.18
CA ALA A 92 5.36 -6.06 -12.86
C ALA A 92 5.91 -5.37 -11.59
N LEU A 93 6.35 -6.13 -10.60
CA LEU A 93 7.06 -5.59 -9.45
C LEU A 93 8.41 -4.99 -9.85
N ALA A 94 9.22 -5.71 -10.63
CA ALA A 94 10.54 -5.25 -11.07
C ALA A 94 10.45 -3.95 -11.88
N ASP A 95 9.45 -3.85 -12.76
CA ASP A 95 9.21 -2.68 -13.60
C ASP A 95 8.54 -1.52 -12.86
N GLY A 96 8.21 -1.70 -11.56
CA GLY A 96 7.62 -0.65 -10.73
C GLY A 96 6.14 -0.37 -10.99
N LEU A 97 5.41 -1.27 -11.67
CA LEU A 97 3.97 -1.15 -11.90
C LEU A 97 3.14 -1.49 -10.65
N LEU A 98 3.74 -2.29 -9.78
CA LEU A 98 3.20 -2.63 -8.46
C LEU A 98 4.16 -2.13 -7.39
N ALA A 99 3.60 -1.56 -6.35
CA ALA A 99 4.30 -1.17 -5.15
C ALA A 99 3.54 -1.66 -3.91
N TYR A 100 4.26 -1.85 -2.82
CA TYR A 100 3.67 -2.15 -1.53
C TYR A 100 4.30 -1.28 -0.45
N HIS A 101 3.54 -1.05 0.61
CA HIS A 101 4.03 -0.37 1.80
C HIS A 101 4.22 -1.36 2.95
N ALA A 102 4.97 -0.95 3.97
CA ALA A 102 5.45 -1.84 5.03
C ALA A 102 4.34 -2.51 5.85
N LEU A 103 3.21 -1.83 6.06
CA LEU A 103 2.10 -2.40 6.82
C LEU A 103 1.22 -3.29 5.94
N PRO A 104 0.68 -4.40 6.49
CA PRO A 104 -0.09 -5.36 5.72
C PRO A 104 -1.42 -4.81 5.23
N PHE A 105 -2.14 -4.12 6.08
CA PHE A 105 -3.46 -3.51 5.89
C PHE A 105 -3.71 -2.48 7.00
N THR A 106 -4.89 -1.87 7.01
CA THR A 106 -5.31 -0.95 8.08
C THR A 106 -5.66 -1.73 9.35
N VAL A 107 -5.13 -1.30 10.50
CA VAL A 107 -5.36 -1.91 11.81
C VAL A 107 -5.62 -0.86 12.88
N HIS A 108 -6.37 -1.23 13.91
CA HIS A 108 -6.48 -0.46 15.15
C HIS A 108 -5.27 -0.79 16.04
N SER A 109 -4.25 0.05 15.96
CA SER A 109 -2.96 -0.20 16.63
C SER A 109 -3.04 -0.32 18.16
N GLU A 110 -4.09 0.24 18.77
CA GLU A 110 -4.33 0.18 20.21
C GLU A 110 -4.60 -1.24 20.72
N PHE A 111 -5.00 -2.16 19.84
CA PHE A 111 -5.26 -3.56 20.21
C PHE A 111 -4.03 -4.46 20.08
N PHE A 112 -2.89 -3.90 19.68
CA PHE A 112 -1.67 -4.66 19.46
C PHE A 112 -0.62 -4.35 20.54
N ASP A 113 -0.02 -5.40 21.08
CA ASP A 113 1.22 -5.25 21.80
C ASP A 113 2.42 -5.06 20.84
N ALA A 114 3.58 -4.74 21.37
CA ALA A 114 4.76 -4.49 20.55
C ALA A 114 5.19 -5.71 19.73
N SER A 115 5.02 -6.91 20.25
CA SER A 115 5.39 -8.16 19.57
C SER A 115 4.47 -8.42 18.38
N LEU A 116 3.16 -8.31 18.59
CA LEU A 116 2.17 -8.47 17.52
C LEU A 116 2.34 -7.39 16.46
N PHE A 117 2.57 -6.12 16.87
CA PHE A 117 2.82 -5.05 15.92
C PHE A 117 4.07 -5.30 15.07
N ALA A 118 5.16 -5.76 15.68
CA ALA A 118 6.38 -6.11 14.95
C ALA A 118 6.14 -7.26 13.93
N SER A 119 5.24 -8.18 14.23
CA SER A 119 4.89 -9.29 13.31
C SER A 119 4.13 -8.81 12.08
N LEU A 120 3.40 -7.68 12.16
CA LEU A 120 2.71 -7.10 10.99
C LEU A 120 3.67 -6.70 9.87
N LEU A 121 4.93 -6.45 10.17
CA LEU A 121 5.96 -6.11 9.18
C LEU A 121 6.59 -7.35 8.52
N GLY A 122 6.17 -8.54 8.91
CA GLY A 122 6.75 -9.81 8.44
C GLY A 122 6.61 -10.01 6.93
N ASP A 123 5.39 -9.86 6.40
CA ASP A 123 5.11 -10.03 4.96
C ASP A 123 5.94 -9.08 4.10
N CYS A 124 6.07 -7.82 4.55
CA CYS A 124 6.89 -6.84 3.87
C CYS A 124 8.37 -7.24 3.85
N ARG A 125 8.89 -7.72 4.98
CA ARG A 125 10.29 -8.18 5.07
C ARG A 125 10.57 -9.38 4.16
N GLU A 126 9.63 -10.33 4.07
CA GLU A 126 9.77 -11.47 3.17
C GLU A 126 9.75 -11.02 1.70
N LEU A 127 8.84 -10.11 1.33
CA LEU A 127 8.81 -9.53 -0.01
C LEU A 127 10.10 -8.74 -0.32
N ASP A 128 10.56 -7.91 0.60
CA ASP A 128 11.79 -7.14 0.43
C ASP A 128 13.00 -8.06 0.23
N ALA A 129 13.10 -9.13 1.02
CA ALA A 129 14.17 -10.12 0.89
C ALA A 129 14.11 -10.86 -0.46
N ALA A 130 12.90 -11.23 -0.92
CA ALA A 130 12.71 -11.96 -2.17
C ALA A 130 13.02 -11.09 -3.40
N PHE A 131 12.67 -9.81 -3.36
CA PHE A 131 12.77 -8.89 -4.50
C PHE A 131 13.94 -7.89 -4.40
N GLY A 132 14.83 -8.03 -3.41
CA GLY A 132 15.96 -7.14 -3.23
C GLY A 132 15.57 -5.69 -2.96
N ARG A 133 14.46 -5.47 -2.29
CA ARG A 133 13.90 -4.14 -1.97
C ARG A 133 14.17 -3.75 -0.53
N ARG A 134 13.97 -2.46 -0.26
CA ARG A 134 13.93 -1.90 1.09
C ARG A 134 12.75 -0.95 1.19
N THR A 135 11.64 -1.45 1.70
CA THR A 135 10.43 -0.66 1.89
C THR A 135 10.54 0.21 3.13
N ARG A 136 10.48 1.53 2.95
CA ARG A 136 10.65 2.53 4.02
C ARG A 136 9.38 3.33 4.30
N ALA A 137 8.34 3.12 3.52
CA ALA A 137 7.07 3.83 3.67
C ALA A 137 5.98 2.89 4.17
N ALA A 138 5.12 3.41 5.03
CA ALA A 138 3.92 2.75 5.49
C ALA A 138 2.70 3.66 5.31
N LYS A 139 1.53 3.04 5.24
CA LYS A 139 0.26 3.75 5.14
C LYS A 139 -0.74 3.16 6.11
N MET A 140 -1.48 4.05 6.76
CA MET A 140 -2.59 3.72 7.62
C MET A 140 -3.71 4.73 7.38
N THR A 141 -4.87 4.29 6.96
CA THR A 141 -6.01 5.18 6.67
C THR A 141 -7.29 4.51 7.11
N ASP A 142 -8.34 5.31 7.27
CA ASP A 142 -9.70 4.83 7.57
C ASP A 142 -9.84 4.20 8.96
N VAL A 143 -9.13 4.75 9.92
CA VAL A 143 -9.26 4.45 11.35
C VAL A 143 -9.28 5.75 12.14
N PRO A 144 -9.94 5.79 13.32
CA PRO A 144 -10.09 7.02 14.10
C PRO A 144 -8.77 7.63 14.56
N GLY A 145 -7.74 6.81 14.72
CA GLY A 145 -6.43 7.27 15.18
C GLY A 145 -5.49 6.14 15.55
N HIS A 146 -4.30 6.51 15.98
CA HIS A 146 -3.26 5.58 16.42
C HIS A 146 -2.56 6.10 17.66
N SER A 147 -2.10 5.20 18.50
CA SER A 147 -1.22 5.53 19.61
C SER A 147 0.15 6.00 19.11
N CYS A 148 0.73 7.01 19.76
CA CYS A 148 2.13 7.41 19.51
C CYS A 148 3.12 6.27 19.76
N GLY A 149 2.73 5.24 20.49
CA GLY A 149 3.54 4.04 20.75
C GLY A 149 3.94 3.26 19.49
N ILE A 150 3.23 3.44 18.38
CA ILE A 150 3.61 2.78 17.12
C ILE A 150 4.86 3.39 16.45
N VAL A 151 5.19 4.65 16.77
CA VAL A 151 6.29 5.37 16.12
C VAL A 151 7.64 4.65 16.31
N PRO A 152 8.08 4.33 17.53
CA PRO A 152 9.32 3.57 17.72
C PRO A 152 9.26 2.18 17.07
N LEU A 153 8.11 1.50 17.09
CA LEU A 153 7.95 0.17 16.50
C LEU A 153 8.09 0.21 14.95
N LEU A 154 7.56 1.25 14.33
CA LEU A 154 7.75 1.48 12.89
C LEU A 154 9.20 1.80 12.57
N ALA A 155 9.86 2.67 13.36
CA ALA A 155 11.26 3.03 13.18
C ALA A 155 12.18 1.81 13.33
N ASP A 156 11.97 0.98 14.34
CA ASP A 156 12.69 -0.29 14.54
C ASP A 156 12.45 -1.28 13.38
N GLY A 157 11.27 -1.18 12.75
CA GLY A 157 10.91 -1.91 11.55
C GLY A 157 11.54 -1.38 10.26
N GLY A 158 12.26 -0.25 10.31
CA GLY A 158 12.88 0.41 9.16
C GLY A 158 11.96 1.34 8.39
N VAL A 159 10.80 1.66 8.93
CA VAL A 159 9.85 2.60 8.32
C VAL A 159 10.26 4.04 8.65
N GLU A 160 10.49 4.84 7.63
CA GLU A 160 10.94 6.23 7.72
C GLU A 160 9.82 7.24 7.42
N PHE A 161 8.76 6.78 6.76
CA PHE A 161 7.62 7.61 6.37
C PHE A 161 6.30 6.88 6.64
N LEU A 162 5.38 7.56 7.32
CA LEU A 162 4.02 7.07 7.54
C LEU A 162 3.01 8.05 6.93
N HIS A 163 2.28 7.60 5.92
CA HIS A 163 1.07 8.30 5.46
C HIS A 163 -0.08 7.94 6.40
N TRP A 164 -0.59 8.96 7.06
CA TRP A 164 -1.70 8.81 7.98
C TRP A 164 -2.92 9.58 7.47
N GLY A 165 -4.00 8.88 7.23
CA GLY A 165 -5.30 9.44 6.91
C GLY A 165 -6.35 8.99 7.91
N ILE A 166 -7.03 9.93 8.52
CA ILE A 166 -8.13 9.66 9.44
C ILE A 166 -9.43 9.57 8.65
N ASN A 167 -10.35 8.72 9.11
CA ASN A 167 -11.75 8.80 8.74
C ASN A 167 -12.45 9.71 9.77
N PRO A 168 -12.95 10.90 9.38
CA PRO A 168 -13.57 11.85 10.30
C PRO A 168 -14.93 11.38 10.83
#